data_44076fd468945b1a41324d10a1596441
#
_entry.id   44076fd468945b1a41324d10a1596441
#
_cell.length_a   1.000
_cell.length_b   1.000
_cell.length_c   1.000
_cell.angle_alpha   90.00
_cell.angle_beta   90.00
_cell.angle_gamma   90.00
#
_symmetry.space_group_name_H-M   'P 1'
#
loop_
_entity.id
_entity.type
_entity.pdbx_description
1 polymer ?
#
loop_
_entity_poly.entity_id
_entity_poly.type
_entity_poly.pdbx_seq_one_letter_code
_entity_poly.pdbx_strand_id
1 'polypeptide(L)'
;RTISLNHIDRNHLASLIEPGDIVIRHINDGDRVLFNRQPSLHKMSMMSHRIRVLDGLTFRLNIAATTPYNADFDGDEMNMHMPQSIASSNELECLASLHRQVISPAQNAPIISFVQDAVVGSHLLTMNEKAFTHAEMMKLLAWNKTYAGDFVKNNPDVNKIFSGIEVLSYAIPENISIKMYNKIDEKVVIQNGKILSGPFDKKVFG
;
A
#
# COMPACT_ATOMS: atom_id res chain seq x y z
N ARG A 1 33.21 15.72 -19.97
CA ARG A 1 32.69 17.08 -19.88
C ARG A 1 31.22 17.01 -19.52
N THR A 2 30.78 17.69 -18.44
CA THR A 2 29.36 17.76 -18.06
C THR A 2 28.67 18.90 -18.82
N ILE A 3 27.53 18.63 -19.43
CA ILE A 3 26.75 19.62 -20.18
C ILE A 3 25.40 19.78 -19.47
N SER A 4 25.04 21.02 -19.11
CA SER A 4 23.71 21.32 -18.54
C SER A 4 22.68 21.46 -19.65
N LEU A 5 21.52 20.81 -19.48
CA LEU A 5 20.44 20.81 -20.46
C LEU A 5 19.49 22.02 -20.34
N ASN A 6 19.77 22.96 -19.42
CA ASN A 6 18.83 24.06 -19.13
C ASN A 6 18.70 25.10 -20.25
N HIS A 7 19.75 25.27 -21.08
CA HIS A 7 19.82 26.35 -22.08
C HIS A 7 20.24 25.85 -23.47
N ILE A 8 20.08 24.57 -23.75
CA ILE A 8 20.51 23.95 -25.01
C ILE A 8 19.32 23.24 -25.65
N ASP A 9 19.31 23.17 -26.99
CA ASP A 9 18.34 22.36 -27.72
C ASP A 9 18.53 20.87 -27.37
N ARG A 10 17.57 20.34 -26.62
CA ARG A 10 17.58 18.97 -26.13
C ARG A 10 17.46 17.95 -27.27
N ASN A 11 16.75 18.31 -28.34
CA ASN A 11 16.57 17.41 -29.50
C ASN A 11 17.90 17.27 -30.28
N HIS A 12 18.63 18.36 -30.42
CA HIS A 12 19.96 18.32 -31.03
C HIS A 12 20.93 17.49 -30.19
N LEU A 13 20.96 17.66 -28.87
CA LEU A 13 21.81 16.85 -27.99
C LEU A 13 21.40 15.37 -27.99
N ALA A 14 20.12 15.08 -28.04
CA ALA A 14 19.65 13.69 -28.08
C ALA A 14 20.14 12.92 -29.32
N SER A 15 20.36 13.62 -30.45
CA SER A 15 20.93 13.01 -31.66
C SER A 15 22.44 12.77 -31.59
N LEU A 16 23.11 13.34 -30.59
CA LEU A 16 24.58 13.24 -30.41
C LEU A 16 24.97 12.25 -29.31
N ILE A 17 24.01 11.66 -28.60
CA ILE A 17 24.27 10.69 -27.52
C ILE A 17 24.80 9.39 -28.13
N GLU A 18 25.90 8.91 -27.61
CA GLU A 18 26.54 7.66 -27.99
C GLU A 18 26.52 6.63 -26.84
N PRO A 19 26.63 5.32 -27.13
CA PRO A 19 26.77 4.30 -26.12
C PRO A 19 28.00 4.58 -25.22
N GLY A 20 27.76 4.67 -23.91
CA GLY A 20 28.79 5.05 -22.91
C GLY A 20 28.57 6.42 -22.28
N ASP A 21 27.74 7.25 -22.87
CA ASP A 21 27.36 8.52 -22.28
C ASP A 21 26.46 8.35 -21.06
N ILE A 22 26.62 9.22 -20.09
CA ILE A 22 25.84 9.24 -18.86
C ILE A 22 24.83 10.39 -18.89
N VAL A 23 23.56 10.06 -18.86
CA VAL A 23 22.47 11.05 -18.78
C VAL A 23 21.92 11.10 -17.36
N ILE A 24 22.06 12.27 -16.71
CA ILE A 24 21.45 12.53 -15.40
C ILE A 24 20.04 13.08 -15.62
N ARG A 25 19.03 12.33 -15.21
CA ARG A 25 17.63 12.72 -15.32
C ARG A 25 16.99 12.94 -13.96
N HIS A 26 15.87 13.64 -13.93
CA HIS A 26 15.01 13.67 -12.76
C HIS A 26 14.39 12.28 -12.52
N ILE A 27 14.01 12.04 -11.27
CA ILE A 27 13.22 10.85 -10.90
C ILE A 27 11.82 10.98 -11.49
N ASN A 28 11.26 9.85 -11.93
CA ASN A 28 9.95 9.76 -12.55
C ASN A 28 9.04 8.81 -11.75
N ASP A 29 7.75 8.92 -12.01
CA ASP A 29 6.76 7.99 -11.46
C ASP A 29 7.12 6.54 -11.81
N GLY A 30 7.07 5.67 -10.80
CA GLY A 30 7.40 4.27 -10.95
C GLY A 30 8.87 3.91 -10.73
N ASP A 31 9.77 4.89 -10.63
CA ASP A 31 11.16 4.63 -10.26
C ASP A 31 11.22 3.97 -8.87
N ARG A 32 12.23 3.12 -8.68
CA ARG A 32 12.47 2.46 -7.40
C ARG A 32 13.47 3.20 -6.59
N VAL A 33 13.17 3.34 -5.31
CA VAL A 33 14.06 3.95 -4.34
C VAL A 33 14.19 3.07 -3.11
N LEU A 34 15.35 3.13 -2.48
CA LEU A 34 15.53 2.61 -1.13
C LEU A 34 15.16 3.70 -0.14
N PHE A 35 14.17 3.42 0.69
CA PHE A 35 13.65 4.34 1.68
C PHE A 35 14.02 3.87 3.07
N ASN A 36 14.49 4.77 3.92
CA ASN A 36 15.05 4.45 5.23
C ASN A 36 14.66 5.48 6.28
N ARG A 37 14.42 5.03 7.51
CA ARG A 37 14.38 5.85 8.72
C ARG A 37 15.42 5.35 9.71
N GLN A 38 16.22 6.25 10.24
CA GLN A 38 17.16 5.96 11.31
C GLN A 38 16.48 6.07 12.69
N PRO A 39 16.89 5.26 13.68
CA PRO A 39 17.90 4.20 13.62
C PRO A 39 17.38 2.95 12.87
N SER A 40 18.23 2.39 12.01
CA SER A 40 17.88 1.20 11.20
C SER A 40 18.16 -0.06 12.00
N LEU A 41 17.25 -0.46 12.88
CA LEU A 41 17.43 -1.55 13.85
C LEU A 41 17.22 -2.95 13.25
N HIS A 42 16.53 -3.04 12.13
CA HIS A 42 16.26 -4.30 11.43
C HIS A 42 16.14 -4.08 9.91
N LYS A 43 16.13 -5.16 9.14
CA LYS A 43 16.12 -5.08 7.67
C LYS A 43 14.92 -4.31 7.10
N MET A 44 13.76 -4.32 7.77
CA MET A 44 12.55 -3.62 7.33
C MET A 44 12.57 -2.11 7.64
N SER A 45 13.59 -1.60 8.33
CA SER A 45 13.86 -0.16 8.45
C SER A 45 14.40 0.45 7.15
N MET A 46 14.75 -0.39 6.18
CA MET A 46 15.18 -0.03 4.83
C MET A 46 14.43 -0.88 3.84
N MET A 47 13.46 -0.31 3.15
CA MET A 47 12.66 -1.02 2.16
C MET A 47 12.60 -0.28 0.83
N SER A 48 12.39 -1.04 -0.24
CA SER A 48 12.21 -0.48 -1.57
C SER A 48 10.75 -0.13 -1.83
N HIS A 49 10.56 1.08 -2.35
CA HIS A 49 9.26 1.58 -2.79
C HIS A 49 9.31 2.00 -4.25
N ARG A 50 8.19 1.92 -4.94
CA ARG A 50 7.95 2.63 -6.19
C ARG A 50 7.40 4.01 -5.84
N ILE A 51 8.03 5.04 -6.38
CA ILE A 51 7.65 6.41 -6.09
C ILE A 51 6.56 6.92 -7.02
N ARG A 52 5.84 7.90 -6.52
CA ARG A 52 5.01 8.81 -7.30
C ARG A 52 5.44 10.23 -7.00
N VAL A 53 5.78 10.99 -8.04
CA VAL A 53 6.20 12.38 -7.91
C VAL A 53 4.97 13.25 -7.75
N LEU A 54 4.92 14.03 -6.69
CA LEU A 54 3.82 14.92 -6.35
C LEU A 54 4.36 16.29 -6.00
N ASP A 55 3.54 17.32 -6.18
CA ASP A 55 3.86 18.65 -5.68
C ASP A 55 3.86 18.65 -4.16
N GLY A 56 4.87 19.30 -3.58
CA GLY A 56 5.03 19.43 -2.14
C GLY A 56 6.47 19.19 -1.69
N LEU A 57 6.71 19.44 -0.39
CA LEU A 57 8.04 19.36 0.22
C LEU A 57 8.18 18.20 1.21
N THR A 58 7.20 17.29 1.27
CA THR A 58 7.18 16.19 2.25
C THR A 58 7.03 14.85 1.56
N PHE A 59 7.67 13.83 2.14
CA PHE A 59 7.35 12.45 1.81
C PHE A 59 5.93 12.11 2.28
N ARG A 60 5.25 11.25 1.52
CA ARG A 60 3.95 10.71 1.86
C ARG A 60 4.01 9.19 1.83
N LEU A 61 3.57 8.56 2.89
CA LEU A 61 3.71 7.13 3.12
C LEU A 61 2.37 6.55 3.54
N ASN A 62 2.09 5.31 3.11
CA ASN A 62 0.94 4.58 3.60
C ASN A 62 1.11 4.27 5.10
N ILE A 63 0.05 4.51 5.88
CA ILE A 63 0.07 4.33 7.33
C ILE A 63 0.43 2.89 7.74
N ALA A 64 0.06 1.87 6.96
CA ALA A 64 0.42 0.48 7.24
C ALA A 64 1.94 0.22 7.20
N ALA A 65 2.70 1.05 6.47
CA ALA A 65 4.15 0.94 6.37
C ALA A 65 4.90 1.73 7.47
N THR A 66 4.22 2.40 8.37
CA THR A 66 4.88 3.17 9.45
C THR A 66 5.53 2.28 10.50
N THR A 67 4.91 1.15 10.83
CA THR A 67 5.40 0.23 11.88
C THR A 67 6.82 -0.27 11.62
N PRO A 68 7.18 -0.82 10.44
CA PRO A 68 8.55 -1.27 10.19
C PRO A 68 9.59 -0.16 10.24
N TYR A 69 9.23 1.08 9.88
CA TYR A 69 10.12 2.23 10.01
C TYR A 69 10.14 2.82 11.42
N ASN A 70 9.22 2.41 12.30
CA ASN A 70 8.93 3.08 13.56
C ASN A 70 8.76 4.59 13.35
N ALA A 71 8.01 4.96 12.31
CA ALA A 71 7.78 6.33 11.88
C ALA A 71 6.40 6.80 12.32
N ASP A 72 6.29 8.07 12.67
CA ASP A 72 5.05 8.80 12.85
C ASP A 72 5.06 10.10 12.02
N PHE A 73 4.04 10.90 12.13
CA PHE A 73 3.88 12.10 11.31
C PHE A 73 4.01 13.39 12.12
N ASP A 74 4.79 13.36 13.19
CA ASP A 74 5.01 14.50 14.09
C ASP A 74 6.21 15.37 13.70
N GLY A 75 6.84 15.09 12.56
CA GLY A 75 8.02 15.82 12.07
C GLY A 75 9.23 14.93 11.80
N ASP A 76 9.02 13.60 11.74
CA ASP A 76 10.08 12.65 11.37
C ASP A 76 10.73 12.99 10.03
N GLU A 77 12.02 12.78 9.96
CA GLU A 77 12.80 12.85 8.71
C GLU A 77 13.18 11.43 8.25
N MET A 78 13.17 11.22 6.94
CA MET A 78 13.56 9.95 6.33
C MET A 78 14.49 10.17 5.15
N ASN A 79 15.24 9.13 4.79
CA ASN A 79 16.21 9.16 3.70
C ASN A 79 15.68 8.39 2.49
N MET A 80 15.95 8.91 1.31
CA MET A 80 15.62 8.27 0.04
C MET A 80 16.89 8.14 -0.81
N HIS A 81 17.17 6.92 -1.27
CA HIS A 81 18.32 6.61 -2.11
C HIS A 81 17.88 6.04 -3.44
N MET A 82 18.34 6.63 -4.54
CA MET A 82 18.06 6.17 -5.89
C MET A 82 19.16 5.20 -6.37
N PRO A 83 18.83 3.95 -6.73
CA PRO A 83 19.81 3.02 -7.29
C PRO A 83 20.30 3.52 -8.66
N GLN A 84 21.61 3.46 -8.90
CA GLN A 84 22.24 3.99 -10.12
C GLN A 84 22.42 2.95 -11.22
N SER A 85 22.22 1.68 -10.92
CA SER A 85 22.33 0.58 -11.90
C SER A 85 21.04 -0.22 -12.01
N ILE A 86 20.84 -0.85 -13.17
CA ILE A 86 19.73 -1.77 -13.39
C ILE A 86 19.82 -2.97 -12.44
N ALA A 87 21.03 -3.47 -12.17
CA ALA A 87 21.26 -4.55 -11.24
C ALA A 87 20.79 -4.19 -9.82
N SER A 88 21.20 -3.04 -9.31
CA SER A 88 20.77 -2.55 -7.99
C SER A 88 19.26 -2.31 -7.92
N SER A 89 18.65 -1.78 -8.98
CA SER A 89 17.20 -1.59 -9.05
C SER A 89 16.44 -2.91 -9.00
N ASN A 90 16.93 -3.93 -9.70
CA ASN A 90 16.35 -5.29 -9.67
C ASN A 90 16.53 -5.97 -8.32
N GLU A 91 17.68 -5.79 -7.67
CA GLU A 91 17.91 -6.29 -6.32
C GLU A 91 16.92 -5.68 -5.33
N LEU A 92 16.70 -4.37 -5.38
CA LEU A 92 15.70 -3.69 -4.56
C LEU A 92 14.29 -4.24 -4.80
N GLU A 93 13.93 -4.59 -6.04
CA GLU A 93 12.65 -5.23 -6.33
C GLU A 93 12.54 -6.63 -5.73
N CYS A 94 13.57 -7.45 -5.97
CA CYS A 94 13.52 -8.86 -5.63
C CYS A 94 13.68 -9.13 -4.13
N LEU A 95 14.44 -8.30 -3.41
CA LEU A 95 14.80 -8.56 -2.00
C LEU A 95 14.17 -7.53 -1.04
N ALA A 96 14.22 -6.25 -1.35
CA ALA A 96 13.87 -5.19 -0.40
C ALA A 96 12.47 -4.60 -0.59
N SER A 97 11.72 -5.04 -1.57
CA SER A 97 10.39 -4.52 -1.89
C SER A 97 9.42 -4.70 -0.72
N LEU A 98 8.66 -3.66 -0.38
CA LEU A 98 7.76 -3.62 0.77
C LEU A 98 6.82 -4.82 0.83
N HIS A 99 6.21 -5.21 -0.28
CA HIS A 99 5.29 -6.35 -0.33
C HIS A 99 5.95 -7.71 -0.06
N ARG A 100 7.30 -7.79 -0.13
CA ARG A 100 8.08 -8.98 0.23
C ARG A 100 8.54 -8.96 1.69
N GLN A 101 8.36 -7.85 2.39
CA GLN A 101 8.78 -7.64 3.78
C GLN A 101 7.61 -7.63 4.77
N VAL A 102 6.44 -8.12 4.36
CA VAL A 102 5.25 -8.13 5.21
C VAL A 102 5.44 -8.95 6.48
N ILE A 103 6.12 -10.10 6.38
CA ILE A 103 6.35 -10.99 7.52
C ILE A 103 7.75 -10.77 8.08
N SER A 104 7.80 -10.50 9.39
CA SER A 104 9.07 -10.40 10.13
C SER A 104 9.63 -11.79 10.42
N PRO A 105 10.88 -12.09 10.01
CA PRO A 105 11.51 -13.38 10.33
C PRO A 105 11.87 -13.54 11.81
N ALA A 106 12.01 -12.44 12.55
CA ALA A 106 12.31 -12.48 13.98
C ALA A 106 11.13 -12.95 14.84
N GLN A 107 9.92 -12.59 14.43
CA GLN A 107 8.69 -12.87 15.20
C GLN A 107 7.78 -13.87 14.48
N ASN A 108 8.07 -14.19 13.22
CA ASN A 108 7.23 -15.00 12.34
C ASN A 108 5.77 -14.47 12.28
N ALA A 109 5.64 -13.15 12.28
CA ALA A 109 4.36 -12.43 12.30
C ALA A 109 4.40 -11.24 11.33
N PRO A 110 3.24 -10.78 10.83
CA PRO A 110 3.17 -9.59 10.01
C PRO A 110 3.67 -8.35 10.76
N ILE A 111 4.56 -7.58 10.15
CA ILE A 111 5.01 -6.28 10.64
C ILE A 111 4.31 -5.12 9.91
N ILE A 112 3.80 -5.38 8.71
CA ILE A 112 2.99 -4.46 7.92
C ILE A 112 1.55 -4.91 8.07
N SER A 113 0.75 -4.15 8.80
CA SER A 113 -0.63 -4.48 9.12
C SER A 113 -1.47 -3.21 9.27
N PHE A 114 -2.76 -3.39 9.46
CA PHE A 114 -3.65 -2.28 9.81
C PHE A 114 -3.28 -1.71 11.18
N VAL A 115 -3.23 -0.39 11.28
CA VAL A 115 -2.86 0.33 12.50
C VAL A 115 -3.83 1.47 12.77
N GLN A 116 -3.88 1.90 14.04
CA GLN A 116 -4.64 3.08 14.49
C GLN A 116 -6.11 3.06 14.02
N ASP A 117 -6.55 4.15 13.40
CA ASP A 117 -7.94 4.36 12.99
C ASP A 117 -8.44 3.35 11.95
N ALA A 118 -7.54 2.75 11.16
CA ALA A 118 -7.92 1.70 10.21
C ALA A 118 -8.46 0.45 10.92
N VAL A 119 -7.87 0.07 12.06
CA VAL A 119 -8.36 -1.05 12.88
C VAL A 119 -9.70 -0.70 13.50
N VAL A 120 -9.85 0.50 14.07
CA VAL A 120 -11.10 0.97 14.67
C VAL A 120 -12.21 1.04 13.61
N GLY A 121 -11.92 1.65 12.47
CA GLY A 121 -12.87 1.75 11.36
C GLY A 121 -13.33 0.39 10.84
N SER A 122 -12.41 -0.55 10.71
CA SER A 122 -12.75 -1.91 10.27
C SER A 122 -13.58 -2.66 11.32
N HIS A 123 -13.28 -2.47 12.61
CA HIS A 123 -14.08 -3.03 13.70
C HIS A 123 -15.51 -2.48 13.66
N LEU A 124 -15.67 -1.16 13.64
CA LEU A 124 -16.99 -0.52 13.57
C LEU A 124 -17.77 -0.90 12.31
N LEU A 125 -17.07 -1.08 11.18
CA LEU A 125 -17.68 -1.48 9.93
C LEU A 125 -18.23 -2.92 9.99
N THR A 126 -17.58 -3.80 10.76
CA THR A 126 -17.96 -5.22 10.87
C THR A 126 -18.91 -5.53 12.04
N MET A 127 -19.26 -4.54 12.86
CA MET A 127 -20.21 -4.68 13.98
C MET A 127 -21.69 -4.76 13.56
N ASN A 128 -22.03 -4.92 12.29
CA ASN A 128 -23.40 -5.08 11.75
C ASN A 128 -24.41 -3.95 12.05
N GLU A 129 -23.99 -2.84 12.64
CA GLU A 129 -24.91 -1.77 13.03
C GLU A 129 -25.12 -0.72 11.92
N LYS A 130 -24.27 -0.71 10.89
CA LYS A 130 -24.34 0.26 9.81
C LYS A 130 -24.87 -0.34 8.53
N ALA A 131 -25.87 0.33 7.98
CA ALA A 131 -26.42 0.06 6.66
C ALA A 131 -25.93 1.13 5.68
N PHE A 132 -25.57 0.71 4.48
CA PHE A 132 -25.06 1.56 3.41
C PHE A 132 -26.00 1.49 2.21
N THR A 133 -26.34 2.64 1.67
CA THR A 133 -27.07 2.76 0.40
C THR A 133 -26.14 2.39 -0.77
N HIS A 134 -26.72 2.05 -1.91
CA HIS A 134 -25.97 1.79 -3.14
C HIS A 134 -25.01 2.94 -3.51
N ALA A 135 -25.43 4.19 -3.34
CA ALA A 135 -24.60 5.36 -3.63
C ALA A 135 -23.41 5.51 -2.67
N GLU A 136 -23.59 5.18 -1.39
CA GLU A 136 -22.51 5.18 -0.41
C GLU A 136 -21.51 4.05 -0.69
N MET A 137 -22.00 2.86 -1.05
CA MET A 137 -21.15 1.76 -1.49
C MET A 137 -20.28 2.14 -2.70
N MET A 138 -20.90 2.78 -3.71
CA MET A 138 -20.17 3.26 -4.87
C MET A 138 -19.07 4.26 -4.50
N LYS A 139 -19.33 5.18 -3.57
CA LYS A 139 -18.32 6.13 -3.08
C LYS A 139 -17.17 5.42 -2.38
N LEU A 140 -17.45 4.43 -1.54
CA LEU A 140 -16.43 3.66 -0.82
C LEU A 140 -15.56 2.83 -1.76
N LEU A 141 -16.17 2.19 -2.76
CA LEU A 141 -15.46 1.32 -3.71
C LEU A 141 -14.81 2.08 -4.87
N ALA A 142 -15.15 3.35 -5.10
CA ALA A 142 -14.62 4.16 -6.22
C ALA A 142 -13.09 4.31 -6.21
N TRP A 143 -12.44 4.17 -5.06
CA TRP A 143 -11.00 4.20 -4.93
C TRP A 143 -10.29 3.01 -5.59
N ASN A 144 -11.01 1.92 -5.81
CA ASN A 144 -10.52 0.76 -6.54
C ASN A 144 -11.43 0.47 -7.73
N LYS A 145 -10.95 0.77 -8.94
CA LYS A 145 -11.71 0.63 -10.19
C LYS A 145 -12.22 -0.80 -10.43
N THR A 146 -11.46 -1.80 -10.02
CA THR A 146 -11.84 -3.22 -10.16
C THR A 146 -13.05 -3.52 -9.29
N TYR A 147 -12.99 -3.16 -8.01
CA TYR A 147 -14.10 -3.41 -7.07
C TYR A 147 -15.38 -2.65 -7.45
N ALA A 148 -15.24 -1.41 -7.89
CA ALA A 148 -16.39 -0.62 -8.35
C ALA A 148 -17.07 -1.26 -9.58
N GLY A 149 -16.29 -1.76 -10.54
CA GLY A 149 -16.82 -2.42 -11.73
C GLY A 149 -17.55 -3.73 -11.40
N ASP A 150 -16.99 -4.55 -10.54
CA ASP A 150 -17.58 -5.81 -10.11
C ASP A 150 -18.82 -5.59 -9.24
N PHE A 151 -18.81 -4.55 -8.40
CA PHE A 151 -19.96 -4.16 -7.59
C PHE A 151 -21.18 -3.83 -8.47
N VAL A 152 -21.01 -2.98 -9.48
CA VAL A 152 -22.10 -2.58 -10.38
C VAL A 152 -22.67 -3.77 -11.14
N LYS A 153 -21.82 -4.66 -11.64
CA LYS A 153 -22.26 -5.87 -12.35
C LYS A 153 -23.07 -6.81 -11.46
N ASN A 154 -22.66 -6.98 -10.21
CA ASN A 154 -23.24 -7.94 -9.29
C ASN A 154 -24.45 -7.41 -8.52
N ASN A 155 -24.67 -6.08 -8.51
CA ASN A 155 -25.75 -5.44 -7.77
C ASN A 155 -26.50 -4.43 -8.64
N PRO A 156 -27.34 -4.88 -9.57
CA PRO A 156 -28.10 -3.99 -10.45
C PRO A 156 -29.22 -3.24 -9.72
N ASP A 157 -29.66 -3.71 -8.55
CA ASP A 157 -30.71 -3.06 -7.76
C ASP A 157 -30.15 -1.88 -6.95
N VAL A 158 -30.52 -0.68 -7.37
CA VAL A 158 -30.08 0.60 -6.75
C VAL A 158 -30.70 0.81 -5.36
N ASN A 159 -31.80 0.13 -5.03
CA ASN A 159 -32.49 0.26 -3.75
C ASN A 159 -31.96 -0.72 -2.69
N LYS A 160 -31.05 -1.62 -3.08
CA LYS A 160 -30.46 -2.57 -2.14
C LYS A 160 -29.65 -1.86 -1.07
N ILE A 161 -29.84 -2.27 0.17
CA ILE A 161 -29.08 -1.82 1.34
C ILE A 161 -28.00 -2.87 1.65
N PHE A 162 -26.81 -2.42 1.96
CA PHE A 162 -25.63 -3.25 2.21
C PHE A 162 -25.17 -3.12 3.65
N SER A 163 -24.67 -4.20 4.23
CA SER A 163 -24.01 -4.19 5.53
C SER A 163 -22.53 -3.81 5.41
N GLY A 164 -21.91 -3.34 6.51
CA GLY A 164 -20.50 -3.06 6.53
C GLY A 164 -19.62 -4.30 6.28
N ILE A 165 -20.09 -5.48 6.63
CA ILE A 165 -19.46 -6.77 6.32
C ILE A 165 -19.40 -7.00 4.83
N GLU A 166 -20.46 -6.68 4.09
CA GLU A 166 -20.47 -6.77 2.63
C GLU A 166 -19.47 -5.79 2.00
N VAL A 167 -19.35 -4.58 2.54
CA VAL A 167 -18.35 -3.59 2.09
C VAL A 167 -16.94 -4.17 2.18
N LEU A 168 -16.57 -4.69 3.35
CA LEU A 168 -15.23 -5.22 3.58
C LEU A 168 -14.96 -6.50 2.76
N SER A 169 -15.99 -7.30 2.51
CA SER A 169 -15.86 -8.50 1.68
C SER A 169 -15.38 -8.21 0.26
N TYR A 170 -15.68 -7.05 -0.31
CA TYR A 170 -15.13 -6.65 -1.62
C TYR A 170 -13.61 -6.43 -1.62
N ALA A 171 -13.00 -6.18 -0.45
CA ALA A 171 -11.56 -6.01 -0.32
C ALA A 171 -10.80 -7.32 -0.10
N ILE A 172 -11.50 -8.42 0.18
CA ILE A 172 -10.88 -9.72 0.46
C ILE A 172 -10.87 -10.57 -0.82
N PRO A 173 -9.69 -11.11 -1.23
CA PRO A 173 -9.62 -12.01 -2.37
C PRO A 173 -10.46 -13.27 -2.20
N GLU A 174 -11.10 -13.75 -3.27
CA GLU A 174 -12.01 -14.91 -3.25
C GLU A 174 -11.34 -16.23 -2.84
N ASN A 175 -10.02 -16.35 -2.98
CA ASN A 175 -9.27 -17.53 -2.59
C ASN A 175 -9.00 -17.64 -1.08
N ILE A 176 -9.42 -16.66 -0.29
CA ILE A 176 -9.21 -16.64 1.16
C ILE A 176 -10.41 -17.26 1.88
N SER A 177 -10.12 -18.29 2.71
CA SER A 177 -11.07 -18.87 3.63
C SER A 177 -10.40 -19.09 4.98
N ILE A 178 -10.91 -18.45 6.03
CA ILE A 178 -10.31 -18.42 7.37
C ILE A 178 -11.42 -18.63 8.41
N LYS A 179 -11.09 -19.41 9.45
CA LYS A 179 -11.89 -19.51 10.67
C LYS A 179 -10.99 -19.22 11.86
N MET A 180 -11.31 -18.20 12.62
CA MET A 180 -10.52 -17.82 13.80
C MET A 180 -11.42 -17.17 14.85
N TYR A 181 -10.82 -16.89 16.01
CA TYR A 181 -11.48 -16.17 17.09
C TYR A 181 -10.77 -14.84 17.29
N ASN A 182 -11.54 -13.77 17.43
CA ASN A 182 -11.03 -12.45 17.78
C ASN A 182 -10.56 -12.40 19.26
N LYS A 183 -10.17 -11.23 19.78
CA LYS A 183 -9.67 -11.09 21.16
C LYS A 183 -10.73 -11.32 22.24
N ILE A 184 -11.99 -11.16 21.90
CA ILE A 184 -13.14 -11.34 22.80
C ILE A 184 -13.84 -12.69 22.54
N ASP A 185 -13.11 -13.65 21.95
CA ASP A 185 -13.54 -15.02 21.67
C ASP A 185 -14.79 -15.13 20.77
N GLU A 186 -15.12 -14.10 20.02
CA GLU A 186 -16.14 -14.19 18.99
C GLU A 186 -15.55 -14.81 17.72
N LYS A 187 -16.35 -15.68 17.11
CA LYS A 187 -15.94 -16.42 15.93
C LYS A 187 -15.99 -15.55 14.69
N VAL A 188 -14.85 -15.39 14.03
CA VAL A 188 -14.72 -14.75 12.72
C VAL A 188 -14.60 -15.81 11.65
N VAL A 189 -15.48 -15.76 10.66
CA VAL A 189 -15.51 -16.68 9.54
C VAL A 189 -15.48 -15.93 8.23
N ILE A 190 -14.46 -16.21 7.43
CA ILE A 190 -14.36 -15.77 6.03
C ILE A 190 -14.41 -17.03 5.18
N GLN A 191 -15.23 -17.05 4.14
CA GLN A 191 -15.32 -18.15 3.20
C GLN A 191 -15.39 -17.62 1.78
N ASN A 192 -14.44 -18.05 0.94
CA ASN A 192 -14.32 -17.61 -0.45
C ASN A 192 -14.38 -16.07 -0.60
N GLY A 193 -13.57 -15.37 0.23
CA GLY A 193 -13.51 -13.92 0.24
C GLY A 193 -14.70 -13.19 0.89
N LYS A 194 -15.75 -13.92 1.30
CA LYS A 194 -16.92 -13.32 1.94
C LYS A 194 -16.84 -13.49 3.45
N ILE A 195 -17.04 -12.41 4.18
CA ILE A 195 -17.14 -12.43 5.64
C ILE A 195 -18.54 -12.90 6.00
N LEU A 196 -18.63 -13.98 6.76
CA LEU A 196 -19.91 -14.56 7.19
C LEU A 196 -20.28 -14.16 8.62
N SER A 197 -19.29 -13.92 9.48
CA SER A 197 -19.54 -13.55 10.87
C SER A 197 -18.34 -12.90 11.56
N GLY A 198 -18.62 -12.13 12.61
CA GLY A 198 -17.71 -11.62 13.61
C GLY A 198 -17.15 -10.24 13.32
N PRO A 199 -16.99 -9.40 14.35
CA PRO A 199 -16.28 -8.15 14.23
C PRO A 199 -14.78 -8.40 14.07
N PHE A 200 -14.16 -7.63 13.20
CA PHE A 200 -12.72 -7.65 13.01
C PHE A 200 -12.01 -6.86 14.10
N ASP A 201 -10.89 -7.38 14.57
CA ASP A 201 -10.01 -6.70 15.51
C ASP A 201 -8.54 -6.83 15.08
N LYS A 202 -7.63 -6.30 15.90
CA LYS A 202 -6.19 -6.36 15.61
C LYS A 202 -5.67 -7.79 15.48
N LYS A 203 -6.25 -8.77 16.16
CA LYS A 203 -5.84 -10.19 16.08
C LYS A 203 -6.24 -10.82 14.74
N VAL A 204 -7.33 -10.34 14.12
CA VAL A 204 -7.79 -10.81 12.81
C VAL A 204 -6.92 -10.25 11.68
N PHE A 205 -6.40 -9.03 11.85
CA PHE A 205 -5.55 -8.39 10.86
C PHE A 205 -4.04 -8.72 10.98
N GLY A 206 -3.61 -9.42 12.01
CA GLY A 206 -2.23 -9.81 12.26
C GLY A 206 -1.56 -9.08 13.39
#